data_1e09eed9d224c4e8e2f0af7d7d97ba9c
#
_entry.id   1e09eed9d224c4e8e2f0af7d7d97ba9c
#
_cell.length_a   1.000
_cell.length_b   1.000
_cell.length_c   1.000
_cell.angle_alpha   90.00
_cell.angle_beta   90.00
_cell.angle_gamma   90.00
#
_symmetry.space_group_name_H-M   'P 1'
#
loop_
_entity.id
_entity.type
_entity.pdbx_description
1 polymer ?
#
loop_
_entity_poly.entity_id
_entity_poly.type
_entity_poly.pdbx_seq_one_letter_code
_entity_poly.pdbx_strand_id
1 'polypeptide(L)'
;MEKLLKIPYAVFNDWDQLQQFLERRGNPRYELVGDVDLSYKKDIFDLGNLVRVDGDFIAYRSSIQSLGNLQYVSGALNLYKSSIQSLGSLEYVGGYLDLKSTPIESLGNLQYVGGYLDLVATPIESLGNLEHVGGEIILSRNQIPEEQLTKFKIYYW
;
A
#
# COMPACT_ATOMS: atom_id res chain seq x y z
N MET A 1 22.68 12.40 1.93
CA MET A 1 21.43 11.62 2.13
C MET A 1 20.48 12.40 3.03
N GLU A 2 19.28 12.67 2.55
CA GLU A 2 18.25 13.30 3.36
C GLU A 2 17.80 12.33 4.46
N LYS A 3 17.85 12.79 5.72
CA LYS A 3 17.38 12.00 6.85
C LYS A 3 15.87 12.14 6.96
N LEU A 4 15.13 11.03 6.91
CA LEU A 4 13.69 11.02 7.14
C LEU A 4 13.39 11.44 8.58
N LEU A 5 12.35 12.24 8.76
CA LEU A 5 11.78 12.52 10.07
C LEU A 5 11.04 11.27 10.56
N LYS A 6 11.56 10.66 11.62
CA LYS A 6 11.01 9.43 12.18
C LYS A 6 10.02 9.74 13.29
N ILE A 7 8.78 9.29 13.13
CA ILE A 7 7.67 9.64 14.01
C ILE A 7 6.98 8.38 14.52
N PRO A 8 6.97 8.11 15.84
CA PRO A 8 6.08 7.10 16.41
C PRO A 8 4.62 7.54 16.22
N TYR A 9 3.85 6.80 15.45
CA TYR A 9 2.47 7.20 15.13
C TYR A 9 1.56 7.25 16.36
N ALA A 10 1.79 6.38 17.34
CA ALA A 10 1.03 6.36 18.58
C ALA A 10 1.07 7.69 19.38
N VAL A 11 2.06 8.55 19.12
CA VAL A 11 2.16 9.88 19.75
C VAL A 11 1.00 10.77 19.30
N PHE A 12 0.61 10.67 18.03
CA PHE A 12 -0.51 11.43 17.49
C PHE A 12 -1.81 10.65 17.54
N ASN A 13 -1.77 9.41 17.04
CA ASN A 13 -2.94 8.53 16.85
C ASN A 13 -4.14 9.24 16.19
N ASP A 14 -3.84 10.27 15.43
CA ASP A 14 -4.77 11.15 14.73
C ASP A 14 -4.05 11.74 13.52
N TRP A 15 -4.58 11.48 12.33
CA TRP A 15 -3.94 11.90 11.09
C TRP A 15 -3.87 13.41 10.93
N ASP A 16 -4.92 14.12 11.32
CA ASP A 16 -4.97 15.58 11.17
C ASP A 16 -3.96 16.27 12.06
N GLN A 17 -3.82 15.81 13.31
CA GLN A 17 -2.80 16.33 14.23
C GLN A 17 -1.38 16.08 13.69
N LEU A 18 -1.13 14.89 13.12
CA LEU A 18 0.13 14.58 12.47
C LEU A 18 0.41 15.53 11.30
N GLN A 19 -0.58 15.77 10.43
CA GLN A 19 -0.41 16.67 9.28
C GLN A 19 -0.14 18.12 9.74
N GLN A 20 -0.84 18.63 10.74
CA GLN A 20 -0.57 19.95 11.31
C GLN A 20 0.85 20.07 11.89
N PHE A 21 1.32 19.02 12.55
CA PHE A 21 2.71 18.94 13.04
C PHE A 21 3.73 19.01 11.91
N LEU A 22 3.48 18.30 10.80
CA LEU A 22 4.35 18.29 9.62
C LEU A 22 4.33 19.64 8.89
N GLU A 23 3.17 20.25 8.72
CA GLU A 23 3.01 21.56 8.07
C GLU A 23 3.85 22.64 8.77
N ARG A 24 3.83 22.66 10.09
CA ARG A 24 4.65 23.61 10.89
C ARG A 24 6.15 23.43 10.70
N ARG A 25 6.57 22.31 10.08
CA ARG A 25 7.97 21.97 9.80
C ARG A 25 8.31 21.99 8.30
N GLY A 26 7.44 22.57 7.47
CA GLY A 26 7.63 22.68 6.04
C GLY A 26 7.41 21.37 5.28
N ASN A 27 6.55 20.48 5.79
CA ASN A 27 6.19 19.19 5.17
C ASN A 27 7.41 18.33 4.80
N PRO A 28 8.28 18.00 5.74
CA PRO A 28 9.45 17.17 5.44
C PRO A 28 9.03 15.77 5.01
N ARG A 29 9.93 15.05 4.35
CA ARG A 29 9.78 13.61 4.15
C ARG A 29 9.88 12.91 5.50
N TYR A 30 8.98 11.94 5.73
CA TYR A 30 8.88 11.30 7.04
C TYR A 30 8.60 9.80 6.94
N GLU A 31 8.89 9.10 8.05
CA GLU A 31 8.50 7.73 8.27
C GLU A 31 7.68 7.61 9.55
N LEU A 32 6.72 6.70 9.54
CA LEU A 32 5.92 6.35 10.71
C LEU A 32 6.39 5.04 11.30
N VAL A 33 6.52 5.00 12.62
CA VAL A 33 6.83 3.79 13.38
C VAL A 33 5.60 3.38 14.16
N GLY A 34 5.22 2.11 14.02
CA GLY A 34 4.01 1.54 14.58
C GLY A 34 2.92 1.39 13.53
N ASP A 35 1.86 0.70 13.91
CA ASP A 35 0.73 0.45 13.02
C ASP A 35 -0.08 1.72 12.79
N VAL A 36 -0.54 1.88 11.56
CA VAL A 36 -1.35 3.03 11.13
C VAL A 36 -2.68 2.50 10.61
N ASP A 37 -3.77 2.91 11.25
CA ASP A 37 -5.12 2.55 10.84
C ASP A 37 -5.90 3.79 10.38
N LEU A 38 -6.15 3.87 9.08
CA LEU A 38 -6.94 4.90 8.41
C LEU A 38 -8.23 4.32 7.80
N SER A 39 -8.67 3.17 8.29
CA SER A 39 -9.87 2.50 7.79
C SER A 39 -11.11 3.40 7.93
N TYR A 40 -11.98 3.35 6.91
CA TYR A 40 -13.19 4.16 6.80
C TYR A 40 -12.99 5.68 6.74
N LYS A 41 -11.77 6.20 6.73
CA LYS A 41 -11.50 7.64 6.61
C LYS A 41 -11.91 8.13 5.22
N LYS A 42 -12.84 9.07 5.17
CA LYS A 42 -13.42 9.60 3.92
C LYS A 42 -12.84 10.95 3.49
N ASP A 43 -12.07 11.56 4.34
CA ASP A 43 -11.46 12.88 4.19
C ASP A 43 -9.93 12.83 3.92
N ILE A 44 -9.34 11.62 3.88
CA ILE A 44 -7.93 11.42 3.57
C ILE A 44 -7.81 10.84 2.16
N PHE A 45 -7.21 11.59 1.23
CA PHE A 45 -7.07 11.22 -0.18
C PHE A 45 -5.63 10.85 -0.55
N ASP A 46 -4.65 11.43 0.12
CA ASP A 46 -3.23 11.17 -0.05
C ASP A 46 -2.50 11.12 1.30
N LEU A 47 -1.23 10.73 1.26
CA LEU A 47 -0.41 10.54 2.45
C LEU A 47 0.68 11.63 2.61
N GLY A 48 0.64 12.68 1.77
CA GLY A 48 1.67 13.73 1.77
C GLY A 48 3.06 13.16 1.46
N ASN A 49 4.06 13.55 2.24
CA ASN A 49 5.45 13.13 2.05
C ASN A 49 5.86 11.89 2.86
N LEU A 50 4.88 11.03 3.21
CA LEU A 50 5.17 9.74 3.85
C LEU A 50 5.98 8.85 2.91
N VAL A 51 7.11 8.33 3.39
CA VAL A 51 8.02 7.49 2.61
C VAL A 51 8.05 6.05 3.09
N ARG A 52 7.86 5.84 4.39
CA ARG A 52 7.99 4.53 5.02
C ARG A 52 7.02 4.37 6.18
N VAL A 53 6.45 3.17 6.30
CA VAL A 53 5.72 2.71 7.50
C VAL A 53 6.44 1.50 8.05
N ASP A 54 6.87 1.57 9.29
CA ASP A 54 7.46 0.46 10.04
C ASP A 54 6.40 -0.15 10.97
N GLY A 55 5.56 -0.96 10.40
CA GLY A 55 4.37 -1.57 11.00
C GLY A 55 3.37 -1.94 9.91
N ASP A 56 2.14 -2.25 10.33
CA ASP A 56 1.03 -2.49 9.42
C ASP A 56 0.39 -1.15 9.01
N PHE A 57 -0.02 -1.06 7.76
CA PHE A 57 -0.80 0.06 7.24
C PHE A 57 -2.17 -0.44 6.78
N ILE A 58 -3.21 -0.06 7.53
CA ILE A 58 -4.57 -0.51 7.31
C ILE A 58 -5.43 0.68 6.89
N ALA A 59 -6.01 0.61 5.69
CA ALA A 59 -6.82 1.70 5.12
C ALA A 59 -8.01 1.15 4.30
N TYR A 60 -8.58 0.03 4.75
CA TYR A 60 -9.71 -0.55 4.03
C TYR A 60 -10.93 0.37 4.07
N ARG A 61 -11.68 0.38 2.97
CA ARG A 61 -12.86 1.24 2.78
C ARG A 61 -12.60 2.74 2.99
N SER A 62 -11.35 3.17 2.86
CA SER A 62 -10.95 4.58 2.93
C SER A 62 -11.12 5.29 1.58
N SER A 63 -11.01 6.61 1.58
CA SER A 63 -11.01 7.42 0.36
C SER A 63 -9.61 7.69 -0.20
N ILE A 64 -8.58 7.03 0.30
CA ILE A 64 -7.22 7.17 -0.20
C ILE A 64 -7.19 6.79 -1.68
N GLN A 65 -6.67 7.70 -2.53
CA GLN A 65 -6.57 7.52 -3.97
C GLN A 65 -5.16 7.21 -4.45
N SER A 66 -4.14 7.66 -3.72
CA SER A 66 -2.74 7.45 -4.06
C SER A 66 -1.91 7.24 -2.80
N LEU A 67 -0.92 6.37 -2.89
CA LEU A 67 0.12 6.22 -1.86
C LEU A 67 1.28 7.21 -2.05
N GLY A 68 1.28 7.97 -3.15
CA GLY A 68 2.25 9.05 -3.40
C GLY A 68 3.71 8.60 -3.28
N ASN A 69 4.41 9.14 -2.30
CA ASN A 69 5.84 8.91 -2.07
C ASN A 69 6.14 7.68 -1.19
N LEU A 70 5.12 6.96 -0.73
CA LEU A 70 5.33 5.77 0.09
C LEU A 70 6.07 4.69 -0.72
N GLN A 71 7.23 4.24 -0.21
CA GLN A 71 8.10 3.26 -0.86
C GLN A 71 8.10 1.91 -0.16
N TYR A 72 7.87 1.89 1.14
CA TYR A 72 8.11 0.73 1.98
C TYR A 72 7.09 0.62 3.12
N VAL A 73 6.50 -0.57 3.26
CA VAL A 73 5.69 -0.98 4.41
C VAL A 73 6.28 -2.26 4.96
N SER A 74 6.76 -2.27 6.21
CA SER A 74 7.41 -3.45 6.79
C SER A 74 6.42 -4.57 7.12
N GLY A 75 5.19 -4.22 7.48
CA GLY A 75 4.11 -5.14 7.79
C GLY A 75 3.15 -5.33 6.62
N ALA A 76 1.89 -5.57 6.94
CA ALA A 76 0.83 -5.73 5.96
C ALA A 76 0.32 -4.37 5.46
N LEU A 77 -0.17 -4.36 4.22
CA LEU A 77 -0.87 -3.24 3.61
C LEU A 77 -2.26 -3.68 3.19
N ASN A 78 -3.28 -3.17 3.88
CA ASN A 78 -4.67 -3.50 3.59
C ASN A 78 -5.40 -2.31 2.99
N LEU A 79 -5.71 -2.39 1.70
CA LEU A 79 -6.45 -1.38 0.93
C LEU A 79 -7.81 -1.90 0.43
N TYR A 80 -8.30 -3.00 1.01
CA TYR A 80 -9.56 -3.63 0.62
C TYR A 80 -10.70 -2.62 0.53
N LYS A 81 -11.38 -2.62 -0.63
CA LYS A 81 -12.49 -1.68 -0.90
C LYS A 81 -12.18 -0.19 -0.70
N SER A 82 -10.91 0.20 -0.73
CA SER A 82 -10.53 1.62 -0.75
C SER A 82 -10.69 2.21 -2.15
N SER A 83 -10.54 3.52 -2.25
CA SER A 83 -10.59 4.26 -3.54
C SER A 83 -9.24 4.32 -4.24
N ILE A 84 -8.29 3.49 -3.85
CA ILE A 84 -6.92 3.52 -4.38
C ILE A 84 -6.90 3.37 -5.90
N GLN A 85 -6.21 4.29 -6.57
CA GLN A 85 -6.01 4.30 -8.02
C GLN A 85 -4.55 4.12 -8.40
N SER A 86 -3.63 4.47 -7.49
CA SER A 86 -2.19 4.37 -7.71
C SER A 86 -1.46 3.95 -6.44
N LEU A 87 -0.54 3.00 -6.58
CA LEU A 87 0.41 2.67 -5.50
C LEU A 87 1.59 3.66 -5.46
N GLY A 88 1.64 4.66 -6.35
CA GLY A 88 2.69 5.66 -6.38
C GLY A 88 4.07 5.04 -6.49
N SER A 89 4.94 5.36 -5.53
CA SER A 89 6.32 4.90 -5.48
C SER A 89 6.54 3.59 -4.70
N LEU A 90 5.47 2.88 -4.32
CA LEU A 90 5.58 1.67 -3.49
C LEU A 90 6.36 0.57 -4.20
N GLU A 91 7.38 0.04 -3.52
CA GLU A 91 8.26 -1.02 -4.00
C GLU A 91 8.20 -2.29 -3.15
N TYR A 92 7.91 -2.16 -1.86
CA TYR A 92 8.05 -3.24 -0.88
C TYR A 92 6.90 -3.27 0.12
N VAL A 93 6.31 -4.45 0.31
CA VAL A 93 5.37 -4.79 1.39
C VAL A 93 5.87 -6.07 2.05
N GLY A 94 6.24 -5.99 3.33
CA GLY A 94 6.81 -7.12 4.06
C GLY A 94 5.79 -8.19 4.45
N GLY A 95 4.55 -7.79 4.72
CA GLY A 95 3.42 -8.68 4.96
C GLY A 95 2.57 -8.92 3.71
N TYR A 96 1.27 -9.11 3.91
CA TYR A 96 0.35 -9.24 2.78
C TYR A 96 -0.01 -7.89 2.16
N LEU A 97 -0.47 -7.92 0.91
CA LEU A 97 -1.08 -6.79 0.22
C LEU A 97 -2.48 -7.18 -0.24
N ASP A 98 -3.49 -6.52 0.31
CA ASP A 98 -4.88 -6.71 -0.07
C ASP A 98 -5.39 -5.51 -0.88
N LEU A 99 -5.60 -5.74 -2.17
CA LEU A 99 -6.16 -4.78 -3.13
C LEU A 99 -7.56 -5.17 -3.61
N LYS A 100 -8.13 -6.21 -3.03
CA LYS A 100 -9.42 -6.74 -3.47
C LYS A 100 -10.50 -5.66 -3.51
N SER A 101 -11.24 -5.66 -4.60
CA SER A 101 -12.37 -4.72 -4.82
C SER A 101 -11.95 -3.25 -4.81
N THR A 102 -10.80 -2.94 -5.39
CA THR A 102 -10.32 -1.57 -5.61
C THR A 102 -10.29 -1.23 -7.10
N PRO A 103 -10.32 0.06 -7.46
CA PRO A 103 -10.27 0.48 -8.87
C PRO A 103 -8.86 0.54 -9.45
N ILE A 104 -7.87 -0.02 -8.76
CA ILE A 104 -6.47 0.05 -9.18
C ILE A 104 -6.24 -0.71 -10.49
N GLU A 105 -5.53 -0.10 -11.43
CA GLU A 105 -5.28 -0.66 -12.76
C GLU A 105 -3.85 -1.20 -12.95
N SER A 106 -2.93 -0.83 -12.06
CA SER A 106 -1.51 -1.19 -12.15
C SER A 106 -0.89 -1.35 -10.79
N LEU A 107 0.06 -2.29 -10.67
CA LEU A 107 0.91 -2.42 -9.49
C LEU A 107 2.10 -1.43 -9.49
N GLY A 108 2.25 -0.62 -10.54
CA GLY A 108 3.30 0.39 -10.62
C GLY A 108 4.70 -0.17 -10.45
N ASN A 109 5.44 0.35 -9.46
CA ASN A 109 6.82 -0.04 -9.18
C ASN A 109 6.94 -1.17 -8.13
N LEU A 110 5.84 -1.79 -7.73
CA LEU A 110 5.86 -2.84 -6.72
C LEU A 110 6.72 -4.03 -7.18
N GLN A 111 7.68 -4.44 -6.35
CA GLN A 111 8.63 -5.53 -6.63
C GLN A 111 8.48 -6.70 -5.67
N TYR A 112 8.09 -6.44 -4.43
CA TYR A 112 8.12 -7.44 -3.36
C TYR A 112 6.86 -7.40 -2.50
N VAL A 113 6.25 -8.57 -2.28
CA VAL A 113 5.20 -8.82 -1.29
C VAL A 113 5.59 -10.06 -0.50
N GLY A 114 5.79 -9.91 0.82
CA GLY A 114 6.25 -11.02 1.66
C GLY A 114 5.17 -12.04 2.00
N GLY A 115 3.92 -11.62 2.07
CA GLY A 115 2.76 -12.48 2.29
C GLY A 115 1.98 -12.75 1.00
N TYR A 116 0.65 -12.91 1.11
CA TYR A 116 -0.20 -13.07 -0.06
C TYR A 116 -0.47 -11.71 -0.75
N LEU A 117 -0.89 -11.79 -2.01
CA LEU A 117 -1.35 -10.65 -2.80
C LEU A 117 -2.78 -10.94 -3.31
N ASP A 118 -3.77 -10.17 -2.86
CA ASP A 118 -5.15 -10.32 -3.33
C ASP A 118 -5.51 -9.26 -4.37
N LEU A 119 -5.77 -9.69 -5.59
CA LEU A 119 -6.13 -8.86 -6.75
C LEU A 119 -7.56 -9.11 -7.24
N VAL A 120 -8.35 -9.88 -6.49
CA VAL A 120 -9.72 -10.21 -6.88
C VAL A 120 -10.57 -8.95 -7.03
N ALA A 121 -11.36 -8.90 -8.09
CA ALA A 121 -12.23 -7.76 -8.40
C ALA A 121 -11.47 -6.43 -8.53
N THR A 122 -10.27 -6.48 -9.10
CA THR A 122 -9.53 -5.32 -9.58
C THR A 122 -9.43 -5.35 -11.10
N PRO A 123 -9.25 -4.21 -11.77
CA PRO A 123 -9.00 -4.18 -13.23
C PRO A 123 -7.56 -4.50 -13.62
N ILE A 124 -6.73 -4.97 -12.71
CA ILE A 124 -5.32 -5.32 -12.99
C ILE A 124 -5.26 -6.51 -13.95
N GLU A 125 -4.53 -6.35 -15.06
CA GLU A 125 -4.32 -7.36 -16.10
C GLU A 125 -2.84 -7.75 -16.26
N SER A 126 -1.95 -7.17 -15.45
CA SER A 126 -0.50 -7.41 -15.51
C SER A 126 0.12 -7.33 -14.11
N LEU A 127 1.11 -8.18 -13.86
CA LEU A 127 1.91 -8.11 -12.62
C LEU A 127 3.03 -7.05 -12.70
N GLY A 128 3.25 -6.44 -13.88
CA GLY A 128 4.24 -5.37 -14.05
C GLY A 128 5.64 -5.79 -13.62
N ASN A 129 6.22 -5.04 -12.66
CA ASN A 129 7.58 -5.24 -12.16
C ASN A 129 7.66 -6.18 -10.95
N LEU A 130 6.57 -6.86 -10.60
CA LEU A 130 6.54 -7.74 -9.43
C LEU A 130 7.48 -8.93 -9.61
N GLU A 131 8.41 -9.10 -8.67
CA GLU A 131 9.44 -10.14 -8.72
C GLU A 131 9.21 -11.25 -7.69
N HIS A 132 8.64 -10.91 -6.53
CA HIS A 132 8.48 -11.85 -5.42
C HIS A 132 7.14 -11.69 -4.72
N VAL A 133 6.47 -12.81 -4.48
CA VAL A 133 5.33 -12.95 -3.57
C VAL A 133 5.58 -14.17 -2.71
N GLY A 134 5.69 -13.98 -1.39
CA GLY A 134 6.01 -15.07 -0.47
C GLY A 134 4.87 -16.05 -0.26
N GLY A 135 3.64 -15.59 -0.39
CA GLY A 135 2.42 -16.39 -0.34
C GLY A 135 1.79 -16.62 -1.71
N GLU A 136 0.48 -16.73 -1.74
CA GLU A 136 -0.30 -16.92 -2.97
C GLU A 136 -0.70 -15.57 -3.57
N ILE A 137 -0.82 -15.52 -4.89
CA ILE A 137 -1.54 -14.46 -5.59
C ILE A 137 -2.98 -14.96 -5.79
N ILE A 138 -3.93 -14.20 -5.28
CA ILE A 138 -5.35 -14.52 -5.37
C ILE A 138 -5.96 -13.72 -6.52
N LEU A 139 -6.50 -14.43 -7.51
CA LEU A 139 -6.96 -13.87 -8.78
C LEU A 139 -8.36 -14.36 -9.13
N SER A 140 -9.06 -13.61 -9.95
CA SER A 140 -10.17 -14.14 -10.76
C SER A 140 -9.61 -14.94 -11.95
N ARG A 141 -10.35 -15.94 -12.42
CA ARG A 141 -9.93 -16.72 -13.60
C ARG A 141 -9.75 -15.81 -14.81
N ASN A 142 -8.68 -16.05 -15.57
CA ASN A 142 -8.34 -15.30 -16.80
C ASN A 142 -8.04 -13.79 -16.57
N GLN A 143 -7.82 -13.37 -15.33
CA GLN A 143 -7.52 -11.98 -15.03
C GLN A 143 -6.14 -11.55 -15.55
N ILE A 144 -5.14 -12.42 -15.40
CA ILE A 144 -3.76 -12.17 -15.81
C ILE A 144 -3.31 -13.30 -16.75
N PRO A 145 -2.58 -13.00 -17.84
CA PRO A 145 -2.04 -14.02 -18.74
C PRO A 145 -1.17 -15.06 -18.00
N GLU A 146 -1.38 -16.34 -18.31
CA GLU A 146 -0.70 -17.46 -17.63
C GLU A 146 0.83 -17.37 -17.69
N GLU A 147 1.39 -16.83 -18.77
CA GLU A 147 2.84 -16.66 -18.91
C GLU A 147 3.46 -15.74 -17.84
N GLN A 148 2.68 -14.84 -17.24
CA GLN A 148 3.15 -14.00 -16.13
C GLN A 148 3.06 -14.70 -14.76
N LEU A 149 2.35 -15.83 -14.68
CA LEU A 149 2.02 -16.49 -13.42
C LEU A 149 2.95 -17.66 -13.09
N THR A 150 3.80 -18.09 -14.03
CA THR A 150 4.56 -19.34 -13.96
C THR A 150 5.46 -19.51 -12.74
N LYS A 151 5.98 -18.42 -12.19
CA LYS A 151 6.86 -18.43 -11.01
C LYS A 151 6.16 -18.19 -9.68
N PHE A 152 4.82 -17.99 -9.71
CA PHE A 152 4.05 -17.65 -8.50
C PHE A 152 3.09 -18.79 -8.13
N LYS A 153 2.75 -18.87 -6.86
CA LYS A 153 1.62 -19.68 -6.39
C LYS A 153 0.33 -18.94 -6.65
N ILE A 154 -0.61 -19.54 -7.38
CA ILE A 154 -1.85 -18.90 -7.77
C ILE A 154 -3.02 -19.60 -7.10
N TYR A 155 -3.90 -18.80 -6.51
CA TYR A 155 -5.21 -19.23 -6.04
C TYR A 155 -6.29 -18.49 -6.85
N TYR A 156 -7.22 -19.23 -7.43
CA TYR A 156 -8.35 -18.65 -8.17
C TYR A 156 -9.58 -18.58 -7.29
N TRP A 157 -10.08 -17.37 -7.15
CA TRP A 157 -11.33 -17.08 -6.46
C TRP A 157 -12.53 -17.41 -7.34
#